data_10fe0db91c583ad90450976452a70822
#
_entry.id   10fe0db91c583ad90450976452a70822
#
_cell.length_a   1.000
_cell.length_b   1.000
_cell.length_c   1.000
_cell.angle_alpha   90.00
_cell.angle_beta   90.00
_cell.angle_gamma   90.00
#
_symmetry.space_group_name_H-M   'P 1'
#
loop_
_entity.id
_entity.type
_entity.pdbx_description
1 polymer ?
#
loop_
_entity_poly.entity_id
_entity_poly.type
_entity_poly.pdbx_seq_one_letter_code
_entity_poly.pdbx_strand_id
1 'polypeptide(L)'
;AKDRMEMQRIPAAGYDIVGLPIRGLIRPLWKPGNIGILFDFIKSKHLAKKYIKKFRPNVAVGVGGYASSATLNAAYELGIPCLIQEQNSFAGLTNKSLAQKAKKICVAYEGMERFFPKENIMLTGNPVRQNLLNENLIVEECRKNFGLSPELPTLLIIGGSLGARTINESILSHYEEISQAPIQVIWQTGGYYYEHIKKEISKKSPASNIVVKDFISNMDQAYKAADLVVSRAGASSISELCLLGKPSILVPSPNVAEDQQKHNAMALVN
;
A
#
# COMPACT_ATOMS: atom_id res chain seq x y z
N ALA A 1 1.48 -14.10 12.06
CA ALA A 1 2.42 -13.79 13.13
C ALA A 1 1.74 -12.87 14.14
N LYS A 2 1.92 -13.11 15.44
CA LYS A 2 1.25 -12.37 16.51
C LYS A 2 1.66 -10.89 16.57
N ASP A 3 2.81 -10.56 16.02
CA ASP A 3 3.43 -9.21 16.13
C ASP A 3 3.33 -8.39 14.83
N ARG A 4 2.39 -8.71 13.95
CA ARG A 4 2.20 -7.95 12.72
C ARG A 4 1.26 -6.77 12.94
N MET A 5 1.48 -5.71 12.18
CA MET A 5 0.73 -4.45 12.22
C MET A 5 -0.79 -4.67 12.10
N GLU A 6 -1.22 -5.65 11.29
CA GLU A 6 -2.61 -5.99 11.10
C GLU A 6 -3.29 -6.47 12.38
N MET A 7 -2.54 -7.20 13.25
CA MET A 7 -3.06 -7.69 14.53
C MET A 7 -3.36 -6.58 15.54
N GLN A 8 -2.84 -5.39 15.32
CA GLN A 8 -3.10 -4.20 16.13
C GLN A 8 -4.12 -3.27 15.46
N ARG A 9 -3.96 -2.99 14.17
CA ARG A 9 -4.78 -2.00 13.45
C ARG A 9 -6.18 -2.47 13.13
N ILE A 10 -6.38 -3.76 12.86
CA ILE A 10 -7.72 -4.28 12.52
C ILE A 10 -8.65 -4.24 13.72
N PRO A 11 -8.25 -4.70 14.95
CA PRO A 11 -9.08 -4.52 16.13
C PRO A 11 -9.33 -3.06 16.49
N ALA A 12 -8.33 -2.18 16.31
CA ALA A 12 -8.50 -0.75 16.52
C ALA A 12 -9.52 -0.10 15.56
N ALA A 13 -9.75 -0.72 14.40
CA ALA A 13 -10.78 -0.33 13.44
C ALA A 13 -12.16 -0.97 13.73
N GLY A 14 -12.31 -1.72 14.83
CA GLY A 14 -13.57 -2.33 15.25
C GLY A 14 -13.88 -3.70 14.62
N TYR A 15 -12.88 -4.37 14.04
CA TYR A 15 -13.08 -5.69 13.41
C TYR A 15 -12.35 -6.79 14.16
N ASP A 16 -12.99 -7.95 14.27
CA ASP A 16 -12.36 -9.15 14.79
C ASP A 16 -11.28 -9.68 13.84
N ILE A 17 -10.17 -10.15 14.39
CA ILE A 17 -9.08 -10.74 13.62
C ILE A 17 -8.65 -12.08 14.18
N VAL A 18 -8.37 -13.03 13.29
CA VAL A 18 -7.81 -14.33 13.63
C VAL A 18 -6.48 -14.53 12.91
N GLY A 19 -5.42 -14.71 13.67
CA GLY A 19 -4.09 -15.02 13.12
C GLY A 19 -3.97 -16.47 12.68
N LEU A 20 -3.60 -16.72 11.43
CA LEU A 20 -3.26 -18.04 10.93
C LEU A 20 -1.74 -18.28 11.01
N PRO A 21 -1.28 -19.51 11.35
CA PRO A 21 0.14 -19.87 11.41
C PRO A 21 0.73 -20.10 10.01
N ILE A 22 0.54 -19.14 9.10
CA ILE A 22 0.97 -19.21 7.70
C ILE A 22 2.16 -18.31 7.44
N ARG A 23 3.07 -18.75 6.59
CA ARG A 23 4.26 -18.01 6.15
C ARG A 23 4.27 -17.90 4.62
N GLY A 24 4.92 -16.87 4.09
CA GLY A 24 5.17 -16.73 2.66
C GLY A 24 6.23 -17.72 2.18
N LEU A 25 6.12 -18.14 0.91
CA LEU A 25 7.11 -19.00 0.26
C LEU A 25 8.48 -18.31 0.19
N ILE A 26 9.53 -19.09 0.44
CA ILE A 26 10.93 -18.66 0.32
C ILE A 26 11.35 -18.82 -1.14
N ARG A 27 11.91 -17.78 -1.72
CA ARG A 27 12.47 -17.84 -3.07
C ARG A 27 13.97 -18.20 -3.03
N PRO A 28 14.48 -19.01 -3.97
CA PRO A 28 13.73 -19.75 -5.00
C PRO A 28 12.89 -20.89 -4.42
N LEU A 29 11.85 -21.32 -5.13
CA LEU A 29 10.81 -22.22 -4.62
C LEU A 29 11.30 -23.61 -4.19
N TRP A 30 12.42 -24.08 -4.73
CA TRP A 30 13.02 -25.38 -4.41
C TRP A 30 13.78 -25.43 -3.07
N LYS A 31 13.83 -24.32 -2.33
CA LYS A 31 14.50 -24.33 -1.00
C LYS A 31 13.81 -25.31 -0.05
N PRO A 32 14.58 -26.18 0.67
CA PRO A 32 14.03 -27.18 1.60
C PRO A 32 13.12 -26.58 2.69
N GLY A 33 13.36 -25.33 3.08
CA GLY A 33 12.50 -24.58 4.02
C GLY A 33 11.04 -24.45 3.60
N ASN A 34 10.73 -24.62 2.31
CA ASN A 34 9.34 -24.59 1.80
C ASN A 34 8.52 -25.82 2.19
N ILE A 35 9.15 -26.94 2.57
CA ILE A 35 8.45 -28.12 3.08
C ILE A 35 7.68 -27.77 4.36
N GLY A 36 8.33 -27.08 5.31
CA GLY A 36 7.66 -26.60 6.53
C GLY A 36 6.53 -25.60 6.25
N ILE A 37 6.68 -24.76 5.22
CA ILE A 37 5.65 -23.81 4.81
C ILE A 37 4.41 -24.54 4.25
N LEU A 38 4.59 -25.66 3.56
CA LEU A 38 3.48 -26.49 3.09
C LEU A 38 2.67 -27.08 4.26
N PHE A 39 3.34 -27.55 5.30
CA PHE A 39 2.67 -28.00 6.53
C PHE A 39 1.91 -26.87 7.22
N ASP A 40 2.53 -25.66 7.32
CA ASP A 40 1.86 -24.48 7.86
C ASP A 40 0.63 -24.09 7.03
N PHE A 41 0.69 -24.22 5.71
CA PHE A 41 -0.44 -23.98 4.83
C PHE A 41 -1.60 -24.94 5.11
N ILE A 42 -1.32 -26.26 5.20
CA ILE A 42 -2.34 -27.29 5.50
C ILE A 42 -2.97 -27.03 6.87
N LYS A 43 -2.14 -26.76 7.90
CA LYS A 43 -2.62 -26.43 9.24
C LYS A 43 -3.47 -25.14 9.23
N SER A 44 -3.04 -24.12 8.53
CA SER A 44 -3.77 -22.86 8.39
C SER A 44 -5.11 -23.03 7.68
N LYS A 45 -5.14 -23.85 6.61
CA LYS A 45 -6.38 -24.18 5.89
C LYS A 45 -7.36 -24.93 6.78
N HIS A 46 -6.89 -25.90 7.57
CA HIS A 46 -7.74 -26.63 8.52
C HIS A 46 -8.31 -25.70 9.60
N LEU A 47 -7.49 -24.82 10.15
CA LEU A 47 -7.90 -23.83 11.14
C LEU A 47 -8.92 -22.84 10.53
N ALA A 48 -8.66 -22.36 9.31
CA ALA A 48 -9.58 -21.49 8.58
C ALA A 48 -10.96 -22.16 8.40
N LYS A 49 -11.00 -23.44 8.01
CA LYS A 49 -12.27 -24.21 7.92
C LYS A 49 -13.05 -24.21 9.24
N LYS A 50 -12.35 -24.38 10.38
CA LYS A 50 -12.99 -24.36 11.69
C LYS A 50 -13.64 -23.00 11.98
N TYR A 51 -12.93 -21.90 11.71
CA TYR A 51 -13.45 -20.55 11.90
C TYR A 51 -14.59 -20.23 10.94
N ILE A 52 -14.47 -20.59 9.66
CA ILE A 52 -15.51 -20.37 8.65
C ILE A 52 -16.80 -21.10 9.03
N LYS A 53 -16.72 -22.37 9.48
CA LYS A 53 -17.89 -23.14 9.96
C LYS A 53 -18.56 -22.50 11.17
N LYS A 54 -17.77 -21.87 12.08
CA LYS A 54 -18.31 -21.15 13.24
C LYS A 54 -18.95 -19.82 12.84
N PHE A 55 -18.28 -19.06 11.99
CA PHE A 55 -18.70 -17.73 11.55
C PHE A 55 -19.85 -17.75 10.54
N ARG A 56 -19.94 -18.82 9.72
CA ARG A 56 -20.96 -19.03 8.67
C ARG A 56 -21.08 -17.84 7.69
N PRO A 57 -20.01 -17.41 7.03
CA PRO A 57 -20.08 -16.29 6.10
C PRO A 57 -20.86 -16.65 4.83
N ASN A 58 -21.52 -15.66 4.24
CA ASN A 58 -22.17 -15.80 2.93
C ASN A 58 -21.18 -15.65 1.77
N VAL A 59 -20.05 -15.00 1.99
CA VAL A 59 -19.00 -14.76 1.01
C VAL A 59 -17.63 -14.67 1.70
N ALA A 60 -16.58 -15.10 1.00
CA ALA A 60 -15.20 -14.93 1.43
C ALA A 60 -14.45 -14.04 0.45
N VAL A 61 -13.79 -12.99 0.96
CA VAL A 61 -13.04 -12.02 0.15
C VAL A 61 -11.54 -12.16 0.41
N GLY A 62 -10.75 -12.31 -0.64
CA GLY A 62 -9.29 -12.34 -0.59
C GLY A 62 -8.68 -11.11 -1.25
N VAL A 63 -7.84 -10.42 -0.51
CA VAL A 63 -7.15 -9.21 -0.96
C VAL A 63 -5.66 -9.47 -1.27
N GLY A 64 -5.32 -10.70 -1.63
CA GLY A 64 -3.95 -11.10 -1.89
C GLY A 64 -3.17 -11.52 -0.64
N GLY A 65 -1.86 -11.79 -0.86
CA GLY A 65 -0.98 -12.32 0.17
C GLY A 65 -1.24 -13.79 0.52
N TYR A 66 -0.26 -14.41 1.16
CA TYR A 66 -0.29 -15.84 1.47
C TYR A 66 -1.40 -16.24 2.46
N ALA A 67 -1.85 -15.33 3.32
CA ALA A 67 -2.96 -15.57 4.25
C ALA A 67 -4.29 -15.79 3.52
N SER A 68 -4.56 -15.02 2.45
CA SER A 68 -5.75 -15.20 1.60
C SER A 68 -5.80 -16.59 0.98
N SER A 69 -4.64 -17.18 0.62
CA SER A 69 -4.59 -18.50 -0.01
C SER A 69 -5.22 -19.59 0.86
N ALA A 70 -4.84 -19.69 2.13
CA ALA A 70 -5.39 -20.70 3.04
C ALA A 70 -6.88 -20.49 3.30
N THR A 71 -7.30 -19.23 3.51
CA THR A 71 -8.68 -18.87 3.82
C THR A 71 -9.62 -19.11 2.64
N LEU A 72 -9.26 -18.65 1.44
CA LEU A 72 -10.13 -18.83 0.25
C LEU A 72 -10.18 -20.28 -0.21
N ASN A 73 -9.08 -21.05 -0.11
CA ASN A 73 -9.15 -22.49 -0.37
C ASN A 73 -10.08 -23.20 0.60
N ALA A 74 -10.06 -22.84 1.90
CA ALA A 74 -10.96 -23.39 2.89
C ALA A 74 -12.44 -23.02 2.61
N ALA A 75 -12.70 -21.77 2.24
CA ALA A 75 -14.03 -21.28 1.89
C ALA A 75 -14.59 -21.99 0.64
N TYR A 76 -13.79 -22.09 -0.41
CA TYR A 76 -14.13 -22.80 -1.64
C TYR A 76 -14.51 -24.27 -1.38
N GLU A 77 -13.71 -25.00 -0.59
CA GLU A 77 -13.99 -26.39 -0.22
C GLU A 77 -15.24 -26.56 0.67
N LEU A 78 -15.72 -25.49 1.29
CA LEU A 78 -16.96 -25.45 2.05
C LEU A 78 -18.17 -24.94 1.24
N GLY A 79 -18.00 -24.72 -0.08
CA GLY A 79 -19.05 -24.23 -0.97
C GLY A 79 -19.38 -22.74 -0.81
N ILE A 80 -18.52 -21.97 -0.13
CA ILE A 80 -18.75 -20.54 0.09
C ILE A 80 -18.21 -19.77 -1.12
N PRO A 81 -19.00 -18.89 -1.73
CA PRO A 81 -18.57 -18.05 -2.83
C PRO A 81 -17.34 -17.23 -2.46
N CYS A 82 -16.31 -17.24 -3.34
CA CYS A 82 -15.09 -16.49 -3.15
C CYS A 82 -15.01 -15.31 -4.11
N LEU A 83 -14.54 -14.17 -3.62
CA LEU A 83 -14.18 -12.99 -4.39
C LEU A 83 -12.70 -12.68 -4.16
N ILE A 84 -11.99 -12.29 -5.21
CA ILE A 84 -10.61 -11.81 -5.15
C ILE A 84 -10.59 -10.33 -5.52
N GLN A 85 -9.76 -9.55 -4.82
CA GLN A 85 -9.41 -8.21 -5.23
C GLN A 85 -7.90 -8.17 -5.53
N GLU A 86 -7.54 -7.75 -6.76
CA GLU A 86 -6.16 -7.55 -7.19
C GLU A 86 -5.88 -6.06 -7.33
N GLN A 87 -4.94 -5.58 -6.53
CA GLN A 87 -4.62 -4.16 -6.42
C GLN A 87 -3.63 -3.67 -7.47
N ASN A 88 -2.83 -4.57 -8.04
CA ASN A 88 -1.71 -4.24 -8.89
C ASN A 88 -2.00 -4.54 -10.36
N SER A 89 -1.31 -3.86 -11.26
CA SER A 89 -1.35 -4.13 -12.70
C SER A 89 -0.69 -5.46 -13.10
N PHE A 90 0.08 -6.06 -12.18
CA PHE A 90 0.67 -7.40 -12.31
C PHE A 90 0.18 -8.28 -11.18
N ALA A 91 -0.57 -9.32 -11.51
CA ALA A 91 -1.25 -10.16 -10.51
C ALA A 91 -0.26 -10.97 -9.66
N GLY A 92 -0.49 -10.97 -8.34
CA GLY A 92 0.28 -11.76 -7.40
C GLY A 92 0.02 -13.27 -7.53
N LEU A 93 1.02 -14.09 -7.19
CA LEU A 93 0.96 -15.56 -7.28
C LEU A 93 -0.25 -16.15 -6.55
N THR A 94 -0.60 -15.62 -5.38
CA THR A 94 -1.76 -16.07 -4.61
C THR A 94 -3.06 -15.88 -5.39
N ASN A 95 -3.28 -14.69 -5.94
CA ASN A 95 -4.49 -14.38 -6.69
C ASN A 95 -4.57 -15.21 -7.99
N LYS A 96 -3.43 -15.39 -8.69
CA LYS A 96 -3.36 -16.30 -9.86
C LYS A 96 -3.76 -17.74 -9.49
N SER A 97 -3.27 -18.28 -8.36
CA SER A 97 -3.57 -19.64 -7.93
C SER A 97 -5.03 -19.87 -7.51
N LEU A 98 -5.71 -18.79 -7.12
CA LEU A 98 -7.12 -18.81 -6.68
C LEU A 98 -8.10 -18.41 -7.78
N ALA A 99 -7.63 -17.95 -8.93
CA ALA A 99 -8.44 -17.36 -9.99
C ALA A 99 -9.62 -18.27 -10.43
N GLN A 100 -9.34 -19.56 -10.64
CA GLN A 100 -10.36 -20.55 -11.06
C GLN A 100 -11.38 -20.89 -9.97
N LYS A 101 -11.09 -20.53 -8.71
CA LYS A 101 -11.97 -20.77 -7.57
C LYS A 101 -12.80 -19.55 -7.20
N ALA A 102 -12.43 -18.40 -7.72
CA ALA A 102 -13.14 -17.15 -7.46
C ALA A 102 -14.34 -16.99 -8.38
N LYS A 103 -15.49 -16.66 -7.80
CA LYS A 103 -16.72 -16.36 -8.55
C LYS A 103 -16.61 -14.99 -9.25
N LYS A 104 -15.91 -14.04 -8.62
CA LYS A 104 -15.58 -12.73 -9.20
C LYS A 104 -14.17 -12.30 -8.79
N ILE A 105 -13.53 -11.55 -9.69
CA ILE A 105 -12.19 -11.02 -9.50
C ILE A 105 -12.23 -9.52 -9.79
N CYS A 106 -12.26 -8.73 -8.73
CA CYS A 106 -12.19 -7.28 -8.81
C CYS A 106 -10.75 -6.86 -9.10
N VAL A 107 -10.54 -6.08 -10.13
CA VAL A 107 -9.20 -5.62 -10.56
C VAL A 107 -9.12 -4.10 -10.60
N ALA A 108 -7.94 -3.58 -10.36
CA ALA A 108 -7.69 -2.14 -10.38
C ALA A 108 -7.28 -1.61 -11.76
N TYR A 109 -6.82 -2.47 -12.64
CA TYR A 109 -6.28 -2.12 -13.96
C TYR A 109 -6.94 -2.94 -15.06
N GLU A 110 -6.97 -2.40 -16.27
CA GLU A 110 -7.33 -3.13 -17.48
C GLU A 110 -6.26 -4.15 -17.89
N GLY A 111 -6.56 -5.02 -18.87
CA GLY A 111 -5.61 -5.99 -19.40
C GLY A 111 -5.31 -7.15 -18.46
N MET A 112 -6.14 -7.38 -17.44
CA MET A 112 -5.93 -8.43 -16.45
C MET A 112 -6.39 -9.81 -16.89
N GLU A 113 -7.02 -9.95 -18.07
CA GLU A 113 -7.38 -11.22 -18.72
C GLU A 113 -6.17 -12.09 -19.05
N ARG A 114 -4.98 -11.51 -19.15
CA ARG A 114 -3.70 -12.25 -19.23
C ARG A 114 -3.36 -13.06 -17.98
N PHE A 115 -4.02 -12.81 -16.86
CA PHE A 115 -3.80 -13.49 -15.59
C PHE A 115 -5.02 -14.23 -15.06
N PHE A 116 -6.22 -13.81 -15.46
CA PHE A 116 -7.49 -14.26 -14.88
C PHE A 116 -8.51 -14.61 -15.95
N PRO A 117 -9.47 -15.52 -15.66
CA PRO A 117 -10.58 -15.80 -16.56
C PRO A 117 -11.39 -14.53 -16.83
N LYS A 118 -11.56 -14.17 -18.09
CA LYS A 118 -12.19 -12.90 -18.52
C LYS A 118 -13.62 -12.74 -17.98
N GLU A 119 -14.39 -13.82 -17.95
CA GLU A 119 -15.79 -13.85 -17.48
C GLU A 119 -15.95 -13.59 -15.98
N ASN A 120 -14.87 -13.74 -15.21
CA ASN A 120 -14.86 -13.49 -13.77
C ASN A 120 -14.34 -12.10 -13.41
N ILE A 121 -13.71 -11.38 -14.34
CA ILE A 121 -13.12 -10.07 -14.09
C ILE A 121 -14.19 -8.98 -13.97
N MET A 122 -13.99 -8.10 -13.02
CA MET A 122 -14.70 -6.82 -12.87
C MET A 122 -13.69 -5.71 -12.62
N LEU A 123 -13.66 -4.71 -13.49
CA LEU A 123 -12.85 -3.50 -13.29
C LEU A 123 -13.55 -2.60 -12.26
N THR A 124 -13.03 -2.58 -11.04
CA THR A 124 -13.63 -1.85 -9.90
C THR A 124 -12.73 -0.74 -9.38
N GLY A 125 -11.48 -0.67 -9.81
CA GLY A 125 -10.47 0.11 -9.14
C GLY A 125 -10.05 -0.50 -7.79
N ASN A 126 -9.21 0.23 -7.07
CA ASN A 126 -8.85 -0.08 -5.68
C ASN A 126 -9.76 0.64 -4.69
N PRO A 127 -10.07 0.05 -3.53
CA PRO A 127 -10.71 0.79 -2.45
C PRO A 127 -9.75 1.87 -1.94
N VAL A 128 -10.22 3.11 -1.91
CA VAL A 128 -9.50 4.27 -1.39
C VAL A 128 -10.24 4.88 -0.22
N ARG A 129 -9.52 5.64 0.61
CA ARG A 129 -10.09 6.28 1.79
C ARG A 129 -11.08 7.37 1.39
N GLN A 130 -12.29 7.33 1.93
CA GLN A 130 -13.36 8.27 1.60
C GLN A 130 -13.06 9.72 2.04
N ASN A 131 -12.30 9.90 3.14
CA ASN A 131 -11.93 11.23 3.62
C ASN A 131 -11.02 12.01 2.65
N LEU A 132 -10.40 11.35 1.67
CA LEU A 132 -9.61 12.02 0.64
C LEU A 132 -10.46 12.92 -0.27
N LEU A 133 -11.76 12.62 -0.40
CA LEU A 133 -12.71 13.39 -1.21
C LEU A 133 -13.37 14.54 -0.43
N ASN A 134 -12.77 14.99 0.66
CA ASN A 134 -13.31 16.11 1.43
C ASN A 134 -13.17 17.42 0.66
N GLU A 135 -14.26 17.86 0.05
CA GLU A 135 -14.33 19.09 -0.74
C GLU A 135 -14.21 20.36 0.11
N ASN A 136 -14.45 20.27 1.40
CA ASN A 136 -14.39 21.43 2.31
C ASN A 136 -12.94 21.85 2.66
N LEU A 137 -11.94 21.10 2.24
CA LEU A 137 -10.55 21.46 2.50
C LEU A 137 -10.11 22.63 1.59
N ILE A 138 -9.52 23.65 2.21
CA ILE A 138 -8.96 24.84 1.55
C ILE A 138 -7.44 24.68 1.51
N VAL A 139 -6.83 24.90 0.35
CA VAL A 139 -5.37 24.66 0.12
C VAL A 139 -4.52 25.48 1.09
N GLU A 140 -4.82 26.77 1.21
CA GLU A 140 -4.09 27.72 2.05
C GLU A 140 -4.14 27.33 3.54
N GLU A 141 -5.30 26.85 4.00
CA GLU A 141 -5.48 26.38 5.38
C GLU A 141 -4.70 25.08 5.60
N CYS A 142 -4.75 24.16 4.64
CA CYS A 142 -3.99 22.92 4.73
C CYS A 142 -2.48 23.20 4.80
N ARG A 143 -1.95 24.13 4.01
CA ARG A 143 -0.54 24.56 4.08
C ARG A 143 -0.21 25.16 5.45
N LYS A 144 -1.05 26.06 5.97
CA LYS A 144 -0.89 26.64 7.32
C LYS A 144 -0.88 25.58 8.41
N ASN A 145 -1.72 24.55 8.32
CA ASN A 145 -1.77 23.44 9.28
C ASN A 145 -0.46 22.63 9.33
N PHE A 146 0.32 22.66 8.24
CA PHE A 146 1.67 22.12 8.21
C PHE A 146 2.75 23.13 8.61
N GLY A 147 2.38 24.37 8.96
CA GLY A 147 3.33 25.43 9.29
C GLY A 147 4.01 26.04 8.06
N LEU A 148 3.37 25.94 6.90
CA LEU A 148 3.87 26.39 5.60
C LEU A 148 3.17 27.68 5.14
N SER A 149 3.80 28.40 4.21
CA SER A 149 3.21 29.56 3.55
C SER A 149 1.95 29.16 2.75
N PRO A 150 0.87 29.92 2.78
CA PRO A 150 -0.31 29.64 1.99
C PRO A 150 -0.07 29.75 0.47
N GLU A 151 0.91 30.52 0.04
CA GLU A 151 1.07 30.98 -1.35
C GLU A 151 2.13 30.19 -2.13
N LEU A 152 3.13 29.60 -1.44
CA LEU A 152 4.25 28.96 -2.12
C LEU A 152 3.87 27.56 -2.66
N PRO A 153 4.36 27.19 -3.85
CA PRO A 153 4.22 25.84 -4.38
C PRO A 153 4.71 24.79 -3.38
N THR A 154 3.92 23.73 -3.20
CA THR A 154 4.16 22.71 -2.18
C THR A 154 4.42 21.35 -2.80
N LEU A 155 5.57 20.77 -2.48
CA LEU A 155 5.96 19.42 -2.84
C LEU A 155 5.66 18.46 -1.66
N LEU A 156 4.87 17.42 -1.89
CA LEU A 156 4.67 16.34 -0.94
C LEU A 156 5.56 15.15 -1.31
N ILE A 157 6.37 14.67 -0.36
CA ILE A 157 7.27 13.54 -0.56
C ILE A 157 6.89 12.41 0.38
N ILE A 158 6.50 11.26 -0.16
CA ILE A 158 6.04 10.10 0.59
C ILE A 158 6.71 8.80 0.15
N GLY A 159 7.31 8.08 1.10
CA GLY A 159 7.95 6.79 0.88
C GLY A 159 7.13 5.59 1.33
N GLY A 160 5.85 5.81 1.73
CA GLY A 160 5.03 4.84 2.44
C GLY A 160 5.31 4.83 3.96
N SER A 161 4.57 4.03 4.72
CA SER A 161 4.61 4.04 6.20
C SER A 161 5.97 3.67 6.80
N LEU A 162 6.75 2.83 6.12
CA LEU A 162 8.10 2.45 6.56
C LEU A 162 9.20 3.40 6.03
N GLY A 163 8.83 4.27 5.10
CA GLY A 163 9.76 5.13 4.38
C GLY A 163 10.43 4.46 3.19
N ALA A 164 11.15 5.26 2.42
CA ALA A 164 11.85 4.83 1.20
C ALA A 164 13.28 5.35 1.20
N ARG A 165 14.25 4.44 1.40
CA ARG A 165 15.66 4.79 1.53
C ARG A 165 16.14 5.72 0.41
N THR A 166 15.96 5.32 -0.83
CA THR A 166 16.43 6.06 -2.01
C THR A 166 15.85 7.47 -2.09
N ILE A 167 14.52 7.61 -1.81
CA ILE A 167 13.86 8.91 -1.79
C ILE A 167 14.45 9.75 -0.66
N ASN A 168 14.56 9.20 0.54
CA ASN A 168 15.07 9.91 1.71
C ASN A 168 16.52 10.37 1.53
N GLU A 169 17.40 9.51 1.01
CA GLU A 169 18.80 9.83 0.75
C GLU A 169 18.93 10.92 -0.33
N SER A 170 18.11 10.86 -1.38
CA SER A 170 18.09 11.88 -2.43
C SER A 170 17.68 13.26 -1.89
N ILE A 171 16.61 13.32 -1.09
CA ILE A 171 16.16 14.59 -0.49
C ILE A 171 17.18 15.12 0.51
N LEU A 172 17.75 14.26 1.34
CA LEU A 172 18.76 14.67 2.33
C LEU A 172 20.03 15.21 1.67
N SER A 173 20.47 14.63 0.55
CA SER A 173 21.65 15.10 -0.18
C SER A 173 21.47 16.48 -0.82
N HIS A 174 20.24 16.81 -1.23
CA HIS A 174 19.88 18.10 -1.85
C HIS A 174 19.15 19.05 -0.89
N TYR A 175 19.21 18.79 0.42
CA TYR A 175 18.46 19.54 1.42
C TYR A 175 18.72 21.05 1.36
N GLU A 176 19.98 21.47 1.23
CA GLU A 176 20.38 22.88 1.20
C GLU A 176 19.89 23.57 -0.08
N GLU A 177 19.99 22.90 -1.22
CA GLU A 177 19.46 23.39 -2.49
C GLU A 177 17.93 23.58 -2.41
N ILE A 178 17.21 22.58 -1.89
CA ILE A 178 15.76 22.65 -1.69
C ILE A 178 15.39 23.76 -0.70
N SER A 179 16.18 23.97 0.34
CA SER A 179 15.91 25.00 1.35
C SER A 179 16.00 26.43 0.81
N GLN A 180 16.74 26.64 -0.27
CA GLN A 180 16.90 27.92 -0.95
C GLN A 180 15.96 28.11 -2.14
N ALA A 181 15.26 27.04 -2.55
CA ALA A 181 14.34 27.10 -3.69
C ALA A 181 13.03 27.83 -3.32
N PRO A 182 12.36 28.48 -4.29
CA PRO A 182 11.07 29.17 -4.07
C PRO A 182 9.89 28.18 -4.00
N ILE A 183 10.08 27.08 -3.29
CA ILE A 183 9.09 26.03 -3.03
C ILE A 183 9.11 25.67 -1.56
N GLN A 184 8.11 24.90 -1.14
CA GLN A 184 8.09 24.33 0.19
C GLN A 184 7.77 22.82 0.14
N VAL A 185 8.17 22.09 1.18
CA VAL A 185 8.18 20.64 1.17
C VAL A 185 7.51 20.08 2.42
N ILE A 186 6.58 19.15 2.23
CA ILE A 186 6.10 18.24 3.26
C ILE A 186 6.79 16.89 3.00
N TRP A 187 7.66 16.46 3.90
CA TRP A 187 8.45 15.24 3.73
C TRP A 187 8.15 14.21 4.78
N GLN A 188 7.47 13.12 4.39
CA GLN A 188 7.26 11.94 5.23
C GLN A 188 8.40 10.94 5.02
N THR A 189 9.26 10.84 5.99
CA THR A 189 10.45 9.97 5.96
C THR A 189 10.16 8.50 6.24
N GLY A 190 9.05 8.20 6.94
CA GLY A 190 8.76 6.91 7.55
C GLY A 190 9.46 6.74 8.90
N GLY A 191 8.81 6.07 9.84
CA GLY A 191 9.29 5.95 11.22
C GLY A 191 10.70 5.36 11.35
N TYR A 192 11.08 4.46 10.43
CA TYR A 192 12.43 3.84 10.46
C TYR A 192 13.56 4.84 10.20
N TYR A 193 13.35 5.85 9.33
CA TYR A 193 14.38 6.80 8.91
C TYR A 193 14.33 8.12 9.66
N TYR A 194 13.24 8.41 10.37
CA TYR A 194 12.96 9.73 10.92
C TYR A 194 14.06 10.27 11.83
N GLU A 195 14.46 9.51 12.82
CA GLU A 195 15.49 9.97 13.80
C GLU A 195 16.85 10.19 13.14
N HIS A 196 17.23 9.31 12.19
CA HIS A 196 18.46 9.49 11.44
C HIS A 196 18.42 10.78 10.61
N ILE A 197 17.35 11.00 9.85
CA ILE A 197 17.18 12.19 9.01
C ILE A 197 17.17 13.45 9.86
N LYS A 198 16.44 13.46 10.96
CA LYS A 198 16.43 14.59 11.90
C LYS A 198 17.82 14.96 12.40
N LYS A 199 18.62 13.95 12.77
CA LYS A 199 20.01 14.14 13.19
C LYS A 199 20.89 14.70 12.07
N GLU A 200 20.71 14.26 10.83
CA GLU A 200 21.50 14.78 9.71
C GLU A 200 21.08 16.21 9.34
N ILE A 201 19.79 16.53 9.36
CA ILE A 201 19.29 17.90 9.11
C ILE A 201 19.77 18.86 10.20
N SER A 202 19.86 18.45 11.48
CA SER A 202 20.32 19.33 12.56
C SER A 202 21.77 19.81 12.41
N LYS A 203 22.54 19.20 11.52
CA LYS A 203 23.91 19.63 11.15
C LYS A 203 23.93 20.65 10.01
N LYS A 204 22.81 20.93 9.40
CA LYS A 204 22.63 21.81 8.25
C LYS A 204 21.97 23.12 8.67
N SER A 205 21.94 24.10 7.76
CA SER A 205 21.24 25.36 8.01
C SER A 205 19.74 25.13 8.21
N PRO A 206 19.09 25.77 9.20
CA PRO A 206 17.66 25.66 9.39
C PRO A 206 16.88 26.10 8.15
N ALA A 207 15.89 25.30 7.74
CA ALA A 207 14.99 25.62 6.64
C ALA A 207 13.56 25.73 7.15
N SER A 208 12.92 26.87 6.97
CA SER A 208 11.54 27.11 7.36
C SER A 208 10.52 26.57 6.33
N ASN A 209 10.99 26.29 5.12
CA ASN A 209 10.17 25.78 4.02
C ASN A 209 10.14 24.24 3.90
N ILE A 210 10.79 23.51 4.82
CA ILE A 210 10.82 22.04 4.81
C ILE A 210 10.26 21.48 6.12
N VAL A 211 9.10 20.81 6.04
CA VAL A 211 8.44 20.16 7.18
C VAL A 211 8.69 18.66 7.11
N VAL A 212 9.41 18.12 8.09
CA VAL A 212 9.75 16.69 8.17
C VAL A 212 8.84 15.99 9.16
N LYS A 213 8.23 14.89 8.73
CA LYS A 213 7.35 14.04 9.55
C LYS A 213 7.77 12.57 9.45
N ASP A 214 7.67 11.85 10.54
CA ASP A 214 7.80 10.39 10.56
C ASP A 214 6.61 9.72 9.85
N PHE A 215 5.41 10.21 10.16
CA PHE A 215 4.14 9.74 9.60
C PHE A 215 3.13 10.88 9.50
N ILE A 216 2.36 10.90 8.43
CA ILE A 216 1.26 11.86 8.20
C ILE A 216 -0.06 11.12 8.37
N SER A 217 -0.81 11.45 9.43
CA SER A 217 -2.13 10.86 9.70
C SER A 217 -3.24 11.53 8.89
N ASN A 218 -3.13 12.84 8.68
CA ASN A 218 -4.05 13.68 7.92
C ASN A 218 -3.61 13.80 6.44
N MET A 219 -3.57 12.65 5.75
CA MET A 219 -3.14 12.59 4.34
C MET A 219 -4.04 13.37 3.39
N ASP A 220 -5.32 13.52 3.71
CA ASP A 220 -6.26 14.38 3.00
C ASP A 220 -5.77 15.84 2.93
N GLN A 221 -5.35 16.40 4.06
CA GLN A 221 -4.78 17.74 4.11
C GLN A 221 -3.41 17.81 3.40
N ALA A 222 -2.57 16.78 3.54
CA ALA A 222 -1.27 16.75 2.87
C ALA A 222 -1.41 16.72 1.33
N TYR A 223 -2.30 15.89 0.82
CA TYR A 223 -2.61 15.87 -0.62
C TYR A 223 -3.26 17.19 -1.08
N LYS A 224 -4.15 17.78 -0.28
CA LYS A 224 -4.77 19.07 -0.61
C LYS A 224 -3.75 20.20 -0.68
N ALA A 225 -2.80 20.25 0.27
CA ALA A 225 -1.73 21.25 0.33
C ALA A 225 -0.75 21.14 -0.85
N ALA A 226 -0.57 19.95 -1.42
CA ALA A 226 0.44 19.66 -2.43
C ALA A 226 0.02 20.05 -3.85
N ASP A 227 0.94 20.63 -4.61
CA ASP A 227 0.82 20.86 -6.05
C ASP A 227 1.44 19.69 -6.83
N LEU A 228 2.51 19.09 -6.31
CA LEU A 228 3.19 17.93 -6.88
C LEU A 228 3.49 16.91 -5.79
N VAL A 229 3.42 15.63 -6.13
CA VAL A 229 3.71 14.54 -5.18
C VAL A 229 4.84 13.66 -5.71
N VAL A 230 5.88 13.44 -4.91
CA VAL A 230 6.88 12.40 -5.14
C VAL A 230 6.54 11.19 -4.28
N SER A 231 6.27 10.05 -4.90
CA SER A 231 5.79 8.86 -4.19
C SER A 231 6.40 7.56 -4.68
N ARG A 232 6.40 6.55 -3.81
CA ARG A 232 6.52 5.16 -4.27
C ARG A 232 5.30 4.77 -5.11
N ALA A 233 5.52 3.89 -6.10
CA ALA A 233 4.47 3.40 -6.99
C ALA A 233 3.68 2.22 -6.38
N GLY A 234 3.30 2.34 -5.10
CA GLY A 234 2.42 1.39 -4.43
C GLY A 234 0.98 1.50 -4.93
N ALA A 235 0.27 0.37 -4.99
CA ALA A 235 -1.09 0.32 -5.54
C ALA A 235 -2.04 1.33 -4.88
N SER A 236 -2.05 1.43 -3.55
CA SER A 236 -2.89 2.39 -2.83
C SER A 236 -2.50 3.85 -3.12
N SER A 237 -1.19 4.16 -3.12
CA SER A 237 -0.73 5.54 -3.40
C SER A 237 -1.11 5.98 -4.80
N ILE A 238 -0.91 5.12 -5.80
CA ILE A 238 -1.32 5.41 -7.18
C ILE A 238 -2.83 5.65 -7.26
N SER A 239 -3.63 4.79 -6.64
CA SER A 239 -5.08 4.94 -6.67
C SER A 239 -5.57 6.22 -6.00
N GLU A 240 -4.92 6.64 -4.91
CA GLU A 240 -5.18 7.91 -4.24
C GLU A 240 -4.78 9.11 -5.14
N LEU A 241 -3.60 9.06 -5.75
CA LEU A 241 -3.11 10.11 -6.65
C LEU A 241 -4.01 10.27 -7.89
N CYS A 242 -4.42 9.15 -8.52
CA CYS A 242 -5.34 9.16 -9.65
C CYS A 242 -6.72 9.72 -9.27
N LEU A 243 -7.28 9.28 -8.12
CA LEU A 243 -8.57 9.77 -7.62
C LEU A 243 -8.57 11.28 -7.40
N LEU A 244 -7.46 11.81 -6.90
CA LEU A 244 -7.30 13.23 -6.59
C LEU A 244 -6.80 14.08 -7.78
N GLY A 245 -6.50 13.45 -8.92
CA GLY A 245 -5.92 14.13 -10.08
C GLY A 245 -4.58 14.81 -9.77
N LYS A 246 -3.77 14.27 -8.85
CA LYS A 246 -2.53 14.91 -8.41
C LYS A 246 -1.38 14.63 -9.37
N PRO A 247 -0.73 15.69 -9.91
CA PRO A 247 0.54 15.55 -10.61
C PRO A 247 1.55 14.80 -9.74
N SER A 248 2.25 13.82 -10.29
CA SER A 248 3.11 12.98 -9.47
C SER A 248 4.35 12.46 -10.20
N ILE A 249 5.44 12.34 -9.43
CA ILE A 249 6.66 11.64 -9.83
C ILE A 249 6.67 10.31 -9.08
N LEU A 250 6.54 9.21 -9.82
CA LEU A 250 6.53 7.87 -9.25
C LEU A 250 7.94 7.28 -9.24
N VAL A 251 8.37 6.85 -8.06
CA VAL A 251 9.68 6.22 -7.83
C VAL A 251 9.46 4.76 -7.40
N PRO A 252 9.42 3.79 -8.32
CA PRO A 252 9.19 2.40 -7.99
C PRO A 252 10.23 1.84 -7.02
N SER A 253 9.81 0.97 -6.10
CA SER A 253 10.73 0.26 -5.21
C SER A 253 11.35 -0.93 -5.95
N PRO A 254 12.69 -1.10 -5.91
CA PRO A 254 13.34 -2.28 -6.48
C PRO A 254 13.18 -3.53 -5.61
N ASN A 255 12.71 -3.39 -4.37
CA ASN A 255 12.68 -4.46 -3.38
C ASN A 255 11.28 -5.10 -3.21
N VAL A 256 10.44 -5.02 -4.24
CA VAL A 256 9.10 -5.64 -4.24
C VAL A 256 9.06 -6.87 -5.15
N ALA A 257 8.17 -7.83 -4.80
CA ALA A 257 8.02 -9.04 -5.60
C ALA A 257 7.56 -8.69 -7.03
N GLU A 258 8.18 -9.33 -8.03
CA GLU A 258 7.76 -9.29 -9.44
C GLU A 258 7.71 -7.86 -10.03
N ASP A 259 8.56 -6.96 -9.54
CA ASP A 259 8.64 -5.55 -9.99
C ASP A 259 7.27 -4.84 -10.02
N GLN A 260 6.35 -5.24 -9.13
CA GLN A 260 4.96 -4.77 -9.13
C GLN A 260 4.84 -3.26 -9.17
N GLN A 261 5.71 -2.53 -8.44
CA GLN A 261 5.64 -1.06 -8.45
C GLN A 261 6.06 -0.46 -9.80
N LYS A 262 7.03 -1.08 -10.49
CA LYS A 262 7.40 -0.66 -11.85
C LYS A 262 6.23 -0.89 -12.81
N HIS A 263 5.60 -2.05 -12.75
CA HIS A 263 4.42 -2.34 -13.55
C HIS A 263 3.26 -1.38 -13.27
N ASN A 264 3.00 -1.06 -12.01
CA ASN A 264 1.96 -0.10 -11.62
C ASN A 264 2.24 1.30 -12.19
N ALA A 265 3.50 1.78 -12.09
CA ALA A 265 3.89 3.08 -12.64
C ALA A 265 3.75 3.11 -14.15
N MET A 266 4.24 2.08 -14.85
CA MET A 266 4.17 2.00 -16.32
C MET A 266 2.73 1.92 -16.85
N ALA A 267 1.80 1.34 -16.09
CA ALA A 267 0.39 1.29 -16.47
C ALA A 267 -0.29 2.67 -16.49
N LEU A 268 0.34 3.72 -15.94
CA LEU A 268 -0.14 5.11 -16.02
C LEU A 268 0.55 5.92 -17.12
N VAL A 269 1.67 5.45 -17.65
CA VAL A 269 2.45 6.15 -18.69
C VAL A 269 1.94 5.79 -20.09
N ASN A 270 1.37 4.61 -20.24
CA ASN A 270 0.82 4.07 -21.49
C ASN A 270 -0.68 4.32 -21.61
#